data_0953b06b7d1039099d42e8cbd820ec9c
#
_entry.id   0953b06b7d1039099d42e8cbd820ec9c
#
_cell.length_a   1.000
_cell.length_b   1.000
_cell.length_c   1.000
_cell.angle_alpha   90.00
_cell.angle_beta   90.00
_cell.angle_gamma   90.00
#
_symmetry.space_group_name_H-M   'P 1'
#
loop_
_entity.id
_entity.type
_entity.pdbx_description
1 polymer ?
#
loop_
_entity_poly.entity_id
_entity_poly.type
_entity_poly.pdbx_seq_one_letter_code
_entity_poly.pdbx_strand_id
1 'polypeptide(L)'
;MILMEASSRLPGLEHAQSWHIALPDAAMTGSGQGPLALFLHDLGSDGTQLAQLCRLPRLVDQTGWAILLPNSNRSCFTDMRYGPHWRTYLTEGLLPFVSRSFPVANTAVAIGLGTGGWAAAHLLDRCPERISAAIAFNASPDLPESWTDDMNLSAVFGEKSSGDSATYALNDKTRAGVAWLSADEDDLESLMIAQLLERKNH
;
A
#
# COMPACT_ATOMS: atom_id res chain seq x y z
N MET A 1 4.27 -21.15 -0.90
CA MET A 1 4.37 -19.75 -0.39
C MET A 1 5.07 -19.71 0.96
N ILE A 2 5.92 -18.70 1.20
CA ILE A 2 6.49 -18.41 2.53
C ILE A 2 5.86 -17.11 3.03
N LEU A 3 5.30 -17.12 4.23
CA LEU A 3 4.79 -15.94 4.93
C LEU A 3 5.74 -15.62 6.09
N MET A 4 6.23 -14.39 6.12
CA MET A 4 7.06 -13.88 7.21
C MET A 4 6.42 -12.65 7.84
N GLU A 5 6.49 -12.61 9.17
CA GLU A 5 6.21 -11.41 9.95
C GLU A 5 7.54 -10.88 10.49
N ALA A 6 7.74 -9.59 10.38
CA ALA A 6 8.93 -8.93 10.89
C ALA A 6 8.57 -7.57 11.49
N SER A 7 9.50 -7.05 12.28
CA SER A 7 9.41 -5.72 12.85
C SER A 7 10.73 -4.99 12.60
N SER A 8 10.65 -3.75 12.15
CA SER A 8 11.84 -2.95 11.85
C SER A 8 11.67 -1.49 12.22
N ARG A 9 12.78 -0.89 12.68
CA ARG A 9 12.91 0.55 12.85
C ARG A 9 13.77 1.08 11.69
N LEU A 10 13.13 1.77 10.77
CA LEU A 10 13.72 2.31 9.54
C LEU A 10 13.47 3.82 9.48
N PRO A 11 14.11 4.57 8.57
CA PRO A 11 13.87 5.99 8.39
C PRO A 11 12.38 6.36 8.35
N GLY A 12 12.00 7.48 8.94
CA GLY A 12 10.61 7.95 9.02
C GLY A 12 9.90 7.63 10.33
N LEU A 13 10.35 6.61 11.08
CA LEU A 13 9.73 6.19 12.35
C LEU A 13 10.75 6.11 13.49
N GLU A 14 10.31 6.52 14.69
CA GLU A 14 11.11 6.44 15.92
C GLU A 14 11.08 5.02 16.54
N HIS A 15 10.00 4.28 16.30
CA HIS A 15 9.79 2.95 16.86
C HIS A 15 9.71 1.90 15.76
N ALA A 16 10.02 0.66 16.12
CA ALA A 16 9.85 -0.47 15.22
C ALA A 16 8.37 -0.69 14.91
N GLN A 17 8.08 -0.98 13.63
CA GLN A 17 6.75 -1.32 13.14
C GLN A 17 6.74 -2.70 12.53
N SER A 18 5.65 -3.43 12.76
CA SER A 18 5.44 -4.74 12.16
C SER A 18 5.02 -4.63 10.69
N TRP A 19 5.41 -5.60 9.91
CA TRP A 19 5.02 -5.78 8.53
C TRP A 19 5.08 -7.26 8.17
N HIS A 20 4.33 -7.66 7.15
CA HIS A 20 4.33 -9.02 6.65
C HIS A 20 4.81 -9.04 5.20
N ILE A 21 5.46 -10.12 4.80
CA ILE A 21 5.76 -10.39 3.40
C ILE A 21 5.41 -11.84 3.07
N ALA A 22 4.65 -12.02 2.00
CA ALA A 22 4.36 -13.30 1.41
C ALA A 22 5.16 -13.47 0.13
N LEU A 23 5.97 -14.51 0.05
CA LEU A 23 6.81 -14.82 -1.12
C LEU A 23 6.28 -16.09 -1.80
N PRO A 24 6.10 -16.10 -3.13
CA PRO A 24 5.79 -17.32 -3.86
C PRO A 24 6.98 -18.29 -3.81
N ASP A 25 6.72 -19.60 -3.89
CA ASP A 25 7.78 -20.62 -3.84
C ASP A 25 8.82 -20.41 -4.95
N ALA A 26 8.39 -19.95 -6.11
CA ALA A 26 9.27 -19.62 -7.23
C ALA A 26 10.30 -18.52 -6.91
N ALA A 27 9.99 -17.59 -6.00
CA ALA A 27 10.93 -16.56 -5.59
C ALA A 27 12.12 -17.12 -4.81
N MET A 28 11.95 -18.28 -4.16
CA MET A 28 13.04 -18.91 -3.37
C MET A 28 13.93 -19.83 -4.19
N THR A 29 13.48 -20.24 -5.36
CA THR A 29 14.19 -21.19 -6.23
C THR A 29 14.65 -20.58 -7.56
N GLY A 30 14.12 -19.40 -7.89
CA GLY A 30 14.44 -18.67 -9.13
C GLY A 30 15.71 -17.83 -9.03
N SER A 31 16.32 -17.53 -10.17
CA SER A 31 17.53 -16.71 -10.27
C SER A 31 17.27 -15.22 -10.54
N GLY A 32 16.02 -14.79 -10.53
CA GLY A 32 15.61 -13.42 -10.86
C GLY A 32 14.77 -12.74 -9.80
N GLN A 33 14.60 -11.42 -9.94
CA GLN A 33 13.69 -10.65 -9.11
C GLN A 33 12.24 -10.83 -9.57
N GLY A 34 11.38 -11.31 -8.68
CA GLY A 34 9.94 -11.43 -8.93
C GLY A 34 9.19 -10.09 -8.77
N PRO A 35 7.96 -10.00 -9.28
CA PRO A 35 7.15 -8.81 -9.12
C PRO A 35 6.74 -8.61 -7.65
N LEU A 36 6.65 -7.34 -7.22
CA LEU A 36 6.29 -6.93 -5.86
C LEU A 36 4.99 -6.12 -5.86
N ALA A 37 4.03 -6.52 -5.04
CA ALA A 37 2.86 -5.73 -4.71
C ALA A 37 2.94 -5.22 -3.26
N LEU A 38 2.58 -3.95 -3.06
CA LEU A 38 2.47 -3.30 -1.76
C LEU A 38 0.98 -3.18 -1.42
N PHE A 39 0.52 -3.91 -0.41
CA PHE A 39 -0.88 -3.92 0.01
C PHE A 39 -1.10 -3.01 1.20
N LEU A 40 -2.02 -2.05 1.07
CA LEU A 40 -2.29 -0.98 2.02
C LEU A 40 -3.69 -1.13 2.61
N HIS A 41 -3.75 -1.33 3.92
CA HIS A 41 -5.00 -1.55 4.66
C HIS A 41 -5.81 -0.26 4.83
N ASP A 42 -7.09 -0.42 5.14
CA ASP A 42 -7.99 0.69 5.44
C ASP A 42 -7.79 1.22 6.87
N LEU A 43 -8.41 2.36 7.14
CA LEU A 43 -8.45 3.01 8.46
C LEU A 43 -9.06 2.06 9.51
N GLY A 44 -8.33 1.86 10.61
CA GLY A 44 -8.78 0.97 11.68
C GLY A 44 -8.53 -0.52 11.41
N SER A 45 -7.92 -0.86 10.28
CA SER A 45 -7.45 -2.20 9.92
C SER A 45 -5.94 -2.34 10.10
N ASP A 46 -5.40 -3.49 9.75
CA ASP A 46 -3.96 -3.79 9.72
C ASP A 46 -3.62 -4.78 8.59
N GLY A 47 -2.32 -5.05 8.42
CA GLY A 47 -1.85 -5.99 7.40
C GLY A 47 -2.34 -7.42 7.61
N THR A 48 -2.59 -7.85 8.86
CA THR A 48 -3.12 -9.19 9.17
C THR A 48 -4.58 -9.33 8.71
N GLN A 49 -5.41 -8.34 9.02
CA GLN A 49 -6.81 -8.34 8.57
C GLN A 49 -6.90 -8.26 7.05
N LEU A 50 -6.07 -7.42 6.41
CA LEU A 50 -6.02 -7.33 4.96
C LEU A 50 -5.57 -8.65 4.32
N ALA A 51 -4.58 -9.34 4.91
CA ALA A 51 -4.13 -10.65 4.45
C ALA A 51 -5.23 -11.72 4.52
N GLN A 52 -6.08 -11.67 5.55
CA GLN A 52 -7.23 -12.56 5.69
C GLN A 52 -8.32 -12.23 4.64
N LEU A 53 -8.66 -10.95 4.49
CA LEU A 53 -9.68 -10.48 3.57
C LEU A 53 -9.36 -10.84 2.11
N CYS A 54 -8.12 -10.64 1.67
CA CYS A 54 -7.70 -10.98 0.30
C CYS A 54 -7.28 -12.44 0.12
N ARG A 55 -7.48 -13.30 1.14
CA ARG A 55 -7.07 -14.72 1.12
C ARG A 55 -5.65 -14.91 0.60
N LEU A 56 -4.71 -14.22 1.25
CA LEU A 56 -3.32 -14.03 0.84
C LEU A 56 -2.63 -15.28 0.25
N PRO A 57 -2.74 -16.50 0.83
CA PRO A 57 -2.11 -17.68 0.25
C PRO A 57 -2.56 -17.97 -1.19
N ARG A 58 -3.86 -17.94 -1.43
CA ARG A 58 -4.42 -18.19 -2.75
C ARG A 58 -4.01 -17.13 -3.77
N LEU A 59 -4.01 -15.86 -3.35
CA LEU A 59 -3.61 -14.75 -4.19
C LEU A 59 -2.15 -14.88 -4.63
N VAL A 60 -1.23 -15.19 -3.69
CA VAL A 60 0.20 -15.40 -4.00
C VAL A 60 0.40 -16.62 -4.91
N ASP A 61 -0.26 -17.75 -4.63
CA ASP A 61 -0.11 -18.97 -5.42
C ASP A 61 -0.64 -18.80 -6.86
N GLN A 62 -1.74 -18.09 -7.05
CA GLN A 62 -2.33 -17.87 -8.38
C GLN A 62 -1.59 -16.82 -9.20
N THR A 63 -1.09 -15.79 -8.57
CA THR A 63 -0.44 -14.68 -9.29
C THR A 63 1.06 -14.82 -9.41
N GLY A 64 1.70 -15.48 -8.43
CA GLY A 64 3.15 -15.54 -8.30
C GLY A 64 3.80 -14.20 -7.95
N TRP A 65 3.04 -13.25 -7.43
CA TRP A 65 3.54 -11.98 -6.90
C TRP A 65 4.01 -12.14 -5.45
N ALA A 66 5.11 -11.48 -5.11
CA ALA A 66 5.44 -11.22 -3.71
C ALA A 66 4.53 -10.09 -3.20
N ILE A 67 4.01 -10.23 -1.98
CA ILE A 67 3.07 -9.28 -1.39
C ILE A 67 3.62 -8.76 -0.07
N LEU A 68 3.84 -7.45 0.02
CA LEU A 68 4.27 -6.74 1.21
C LEU A 68 3.07 -6.05 1.86
N LEU A 69 2.82 -6.31 3.14
CA LEU A 69 1.73 -5.75 3.92
C LEU A 69 2.31 -5.00 5.14
N PRO A 70 2.59 -3.70 5.02
CA PRO A 70 3.01 -2.88 6.16
C PRO A 70 1.83 -2.54 7.05
N ASN A 71 2.10 -2.29 8.34
CA ASN A 71 1.15 -1.68 9.26
C ASN A 71 1.47 -0.19 9.40
N SER A 72 0.45 0.67 9.43
CA SER A 72 0.63 2.11 9.54
C SER A 72 -0.32 2.79 10.53
N ASN A 73 -1.04 2.00 11.34
CA ASN A 73 -2.07 2.52 12.22
C ASN A 73 -3.09 3.41 11.44
N ARG A 74 -3.37 4.60 11.94
CA ARG A 74 -4.33 5.55 11.35
C ARG A 74 -3.68 6.64 10.48
N SER A 75 -2.53 6.37 9.89
CA SER A 75 -1.71 7.40 9.18
C SER A 75 -2.08 7.60 7.72
N CYS A 76 -2.96 6.78 7.15
CA CYS A 76 -3.20 6.72 5.70
C CYS A 76 -1.89 6.55 4.90
N PHE A 77 -0.88 5.89 5.46
CA PHE A 77 0.45 5.66 4.87
C PHE A 77 1.16 6.92 4.33
N THR A 78 0.84 8.10 4.87
CA THR A 78 1.47 9.36 4.48
C THR A 78 2.32 9.94 5.60
N ASP A 79 3.16 10.91 5.28
CA ASP A 79 3.86 11.68 6.31
C ASP A 79 2.83 12.59 6.99
N MET A 80 2.54 12.29 8.24
CA MET A 80 1.47 12.97 8.97
C MET A 80 1.84 14.42 9.26
N ARG A 81 0.84 15.30 9.26
CA ARG A 81 1.02 16.69 9.67
C ARG A 81 1.50 16.80 11.11
N TYR A 82 0.93 15.98 11.99
CA TYR A 82 1.26 15.92 13.41
C TYR A 82 1.52 14.47 13.84
N GLY A 83 2.63 13.87 13.35
CA GLY A 83 2.94 12.49 13.66
C GLY A 83 4.11 11.92 12.87
N PRO A 84 4.24 10.59 12.86
CA PRO A 84 5.32 9.92 12.15
C PRO A 84 5.26 10.07 10.63
N HIS A 85 6.41 9.90 9.98
CA HIS A 85 6.60 10.01 8.53
C HIS A 85 6.45 8.64 7.86
N TRP A 86 5.21 8.18 7.66
CA TRP A 86 4.94 6.84 7.16
C TRP A 86 5.26 6.64 5.67
N ARG A 87 5.02 7.64 4.83
CA ARG A 87 5.44 7.58 3.43
C ARG A 87 6.97 7.44 3.35
N THR A 88 7.71 8.28 4.07
CA THR A 88 9.18 8.19 4.16
C THR A 88 9.63 6.80 4.64
N TYR A 89 8.98 6.27 5.69
CA TYR A 89 9.25 4.91 6.15
C TYR A 89 9.06 3.86 5.04
N LEU A 90 7.98 3.94 4.28
CA LEU A 90 7.71 3.00 3.19
C LEU A 90 8.71 3.13 2.04
N THR A 91 8.93 4.35 1.55
CA THR A 91 9.63 4.58 0.27
C THR A 91 11.15 4.70 0.42
N GLU A 92 11.64 5.19 1.55
CA GLU A 92 13.08 5.33 1.82
C GLU A 92 13.61 4.25 2.78
N GLY A 93 12.74 3.60 3.53
CA GLY A 93 13.06 2.55 4.49
C GLY A 93 12.67 1.15 4.01
N LEU A 94 11.37 0.83 4.08
CA LEU A 94 10.88 -0.55 3.97
C LEU A 94 11.04 -1.13 2.55
N LEU A 95 10.61 -0.44 1.51
CA LEU A 95 10.73 -0.93 0.13
C LEU A 95 12.20 -1.15 -0.27
N PRO A 96 13.14 -0.20 -0.01
CA PRO A 96 14.56 -0.46 -0.26
C PRO A 96 15.15 -1.59 0.58
N PHE A 97 14.69 -1.76 1.82
CA PHE A 97 15.12 -2.89 2.65
C PHE A 97 14.65 -4.22 2.07
N VAL A 98 13.37 -4.32 1.71
CA VAL A 98 12.75 -5.53 1.15
C VAL A 98 13.41 -5.92 -0.18
N SER A 99 13.61 -4.98 -1.10
CA SER A 99 14.23 -5.28 -2.41
C SER A 99 15.69 -5.69 -2.34
N ARG A 100 16.40 -5.30 -1.26
CA ARG A 100 17.79 -5.78 -1.02
C ARG A 100 17.84 -7.13 -0.31
N SER A 101 16.81 -7.45 0.49
CA SER A 101 16.80 -8.65 1.34
C SER A 101 16.11 -9.84 0.69
N PHE A 102 15.23 -9.61 -0.28
CA PHE A 102 14.44 -10.64 -0.95
C PHE A 102 14.56 -10.53 -2.47
N PRO A 103 14.34 -11.62 -3.21
CA PRO A 103 14.42 -11.63 -4.67
C PRO A 103 13.18 -10.99 -5.32
N VAL A 104 12.95 -9.71 -5.06
CA VAL A 104 11.79 -8.93 -5.53
C VAL A 104 12.24 -7.66 -6.25
N ALA A 105 11.37 -7.13 -7.10
CA ALA A 105 11.63 -5.90 -7.85
C ALA A 105 11.87 -4.68 -6.94
N ASN A 106 12.61 -3.69 -7.47
CA ASN A 106 12.88 -2.42 -6.77
C ASN A 106 11.68 -1.47 -6.76
N THR A 107 10.72 -1.71 -7.65
CA THR A 107 9.44 -0.98 -7.73
C THR A 107 8.30 -1.91 -7.37
N ALA A 108 7.23 -1.36 -6.80
CA ALA A 108 6.05 -2.10 -6.45
C ALA A 108 4.80 -1.57 -7.17
N VAL A 109 3.81 -2.43 -7.36
CA VAL A 109 2.43 -2.02 -7.64
C VAL A 109 1.75 -1.83 -6.28
N ALA A 110 1.24 -0.64 -6.00
CA ALA A 110 0.50 -0.36 -4.78
C ALA A 110 -0.98 -0.71 -4.97
N ILE A 111 -1.52 -1.48 -4.04
CA ILE A 111 -2.94 -1.87 -4.03
C ILE A 111 -3.49 -1.54 -2.64
N GLY A 112 -4.58 -0.79 -2.58
CA GLY A 112 -5.14 -0.40 -1.28
C GLY A 112 -6.64 -0.45 -1.23
N LEU A 113 -7.15 -0.58 0.00
CA LEU A 113 -8.57 -0.62 0.33
C LEU A 113 -8.95 0.63 1.14
N GLY A 114 -10.05 1.29 0.80
CA GLY A 114 -10.50 2.49 1.50
C GLY A 114 -9.45 3.60 1.54
N THR A 115 -9.05 4.03 2.73
CA THR A 115 -7.97 5.01 2.91
C THR A 115 -6.61 4.52 2.41
N GLY A 116 -6.36 3.20 2.45
CA GLY A 116 -5.19 2.58 1.82
C GLY A 116 -5.21 2.69 0.30
N GLY A 117 -6.40 2.69 -0.33
CA GLY A 117 -6.55 2.93 -1.76
C GLY A 117 -6.16 4.36 -2.16
N TRP A 118 -6.59 5.35 -1.40
CA TRP A 118 -6.09 6.73 -1.57
C TRP A 118 -4.56 6.78 -1.38
N ALA A 119 -4.05 6.09 -0.34
CA ALA A 119 -2.61 6.03 -0.07
C ALA A 119 -1.82 5.43 -1.23
N ALA A 120 -2.34 4.40 -1.90
CA ALA A 120 -1.71 3.82 -3.09
C ALA A 120 -1.57 4.86 -4.21
N ALA A 121 -2.63 5.65 -4.47
CA ALA A 121 -2.60 6.74 -5.43
C ALA A 121 -1.62 7.85 -5.00
N HIS A 122 -1.61 8.22 -3.73
CA HIS A 122 -0.70 9.24 -3.18
C HIS A 122 0.77 8.82 -3.28
N LEU A 123 1.07 7.54 -3.03
CA LEU A 123 2.41 6.99 -3.20
C LEU A 123 2.86 7.02 -4.67
N LEU A 124 1.98 6.67 -5.62
CA LEU A 124 2.27 6.79 -7.05
C LEU A 124 2.56 8.25 -7.45
N ASP A 125 1.78 9.20 -6.91
CA ASP A 125 1.95 10.63 -7.16
C ASP A 125 3.29 11.18 -6.67
N ARG A 126 3.69 10.78 -5.47
CA ARG A 126 4.84 11.35 -4.76
C ARG A 126 6.15 10.59 -4.96
N CYS A 127 6.07 9.31 -5.29
CA CYS A 127 7.22 8.40 -5.33
C CYS A 127 7.14 7.46 -6.56
N PRO A 128 7.01 8.01 -7.80
CA PRO A 128 6.87 7.18 -9.01
C PRO A 128 8.10 6.31 -9.31
N GLU A 129 9.26 6.63 -8.73
CA GLU A 129 10.47 5.82 -8.80
C GLU A 129 10.40 4.55 -7.93
N ARG A 130 9.44 4.47 -7.00
CA ARG A 130 9.20 3.31 -6.12
C ARG A 130 7.90 2.60 -6.43
N ILE A 131 6.90 3.34 -6.90
CA ILE A 131 5.56 2.81 -7.20
C ILE A 131 5.31 2.96 -8.69
N SER A 132 5.20 1.85 -9.38
CA SER A 132 5.00 1.82 -10.85
C SER A 132 3.54 1.95 -11.27
N ALA A 133 2.61 1.55 -10.40
CA ALA A 133 1.17 1.65 -10.64
C ALA A 133 0.40 1.64 -9.31
N ALA A 134 -0.83 2.14 -9.33
CA ALA A 134 -1.73 2.09 -8.18
C ALA A 134 -3.11 1.54 -8.57
N ILE A 135 -3.69 0.77 -7.65
CA ILE A 135 -5.06 0.25 -7.73
C ILE A 135 -5.74 0.56 -6.41
N ALA A 136 -6.88 1.21 -6.47
CA ALA A 136 -7.61 1.70 -5.31
C ALA A 136 -9.00 1.06 -5.28
N PHE A 137 -9.26 0.25 -4.26
CA PHE A 137 -10.57 -0.35 -4.01
C PHE A 137 -11.35 0.45 -2.97
N ASN A 138 -12.62 0.76 -3.28
CA ASN A 138 -13.56 1.44 -2.39
C ASN A 138 -12.98 2.73 -1.78
N ALA A 139 -12.19 3.46 -2.55
CA ALA A 139 -11.45 4.65 -2.12
C ALA A 139 -11.96 5.94 -2.75
N SER A 140 -11.75 7.05 -2.06
CA SER A 140 -12.03 8.39 -2.60
C SER A 140 -10.72 9.08 -3.01
N PRO A 141 -10.62 9.62 -4.22
CA PRO A 141 -9.48 10.44 -4.62
C PRO A 141 -9.36 11.75 -3.83
N ASP A 142 -10.47 12.22 -3.26
CA ASP A 142 -10.57 13.48 -2.53
C ASP A 142 -10.50 13.29 -0.99
N LEU A 143 -9.96 12.17 -0.51
CA LEU A 143 -9.89 11.85 0.91
C LEU A 143 -9.37 12.99 1.79
N PRO A 144 -8.29 13.73 1.46
CA PRO A 144 -7.78 14.81 2.30
C PRO A 144 -8.76 15.97 2.49
N GLU A 145 -9.74 16.12 1.60
CA GLU A 145 -10.76 17.18 1.63
C GLU A 145 -12.11 16.66 2.11
N SER A 146 -12.39 15.39 1.88
CA SER A 146 -13.72 14.77 2.08
C SER A 146 -13.87 13.93 3.34
N TRP A 147 -12.79 13.75 4.16
CA TRP A 147 -12.89 12.94 5.38
C TRP A 147 -13.90 13.52 6.37
N THR A 148 -14.58 12.65 7.09
CA THR A 148 -15.63 13.02 8.06
C THR A 148 -15.07 13.11 9.49
N ASP A 149 -15.76 13.79 10.39
CA ASP A 149 -15.27 14.04 11.76
C ASP A 149 -15.08 12.75 12.57
N ASP A 150 -15.87 11.72 12.30
CA ASP A 150 -15.72 10.39 12.89
C ASP A 150 -14.46 9.65 12.44
N MET A 151 -13.93 9.95 11.27
CA MET A 151 -12.63 9.44 10.81
C MET A 151 -11.47 10.02 11.63
N ASN A 152 -11.60 11.23 12.12
CA ASN A 152 -10.61 11.95 12.93
C ASN A 152 -9.20 11.92 12.32
N LEU A 153 -9.05 12.49 11.12
CA LEU A 153 -7.79 12.53 10.37
C LEU A 153 -7.04 13.86 10.49
N SER A 154 -7.38 14.71 11.47
CA SER A 154 -6.70 15.99 11.71
C SER A 154 -5.20 15.83 12.01
N ALA A 155 -4.82 14.77 12.70
CA ALA A 155 -3.39 14.46 12.92
C ALA A 155 -2.65 14.13 11.63
N VAL A 156 -3.36 13.57 10.64
CA VAL A 156 -2.80 13.19 9.35
C VAL A 156 -2.70 14.39 8.42
N PHE A 157 -3.83 15.07 8.16
CA PHE A 157 -3.95 16.09 7.13
C PHE A 157 -3.96 17.53 7.66
N GLY A 158 -3.92 17.73 8.97
CA GLY A 158 -4.17 19.05 9.59
C GLY A 158 -5.65 19.34 9.75
N GLU A 159 -5.96 20.50 10.31
CA GLU A 159 -7.34 20.96 10.46
C GLU A 159 -7.95 21.33 9.10
N LYS A 160 -9.21 20.96 8.86
CA LYS A 160 -9.90 21.28 7.59
C LYS A 160 -9.91 22.78 7.29
N SER A 161 -10.00 23.61 8.31
CA SER A 161 -10.02 25.08 8.18
C SER A 161 -8.69 25.70 7.86
N SER A 162 -7.56 24.98 8.03
CA SER A 162 -6.20 25.51 7.83
C SER A 162 -5.74 25.50 6.37
N GLY A 163 -6.42 24.76 5.49
CA GLY A 163 -5.98 24.50 4.11
C GLY A 163 -4.78 23.53 4.00
N ASP A 164 -4.32 22.96 5.11
CA ASP A 164 -3.20 22.01 5.13
C ASP A 164 -3.47 20.78 4.28
N SER A 165 -4.74 20.34 4.19
CA SER A 165 -5.14 19.19 3.39
C SER A 165 -4.80 19.30 1.91
N ALA A 166 -4.73 20.53 1.36
CA ALA A 166 -4.36 20.76 -0.03
C ALA A 166 -2.95 20.25 -0.39
N THR A 167 -2.04 20.16 0.59
CA THR A 167 -0.70 19.61 0.38
C THR A 167 -0.70 18.11 0.08
N TYR A 168 -1.79 17.41 0.39
CA TYR A 168 -1.99 15.98 0.17
C TYR A 168 -2.85 15.68 -1.05
N ALA A 169 -3.38 16.69 -1.75
CA ALA A 169 -4.20 16.49 -2.94
C ALA A 169 -3.43 15.78 -4.05
N LEU A 170 -4.11 14.87 -4.75
CA LEU A 170 -3.56 14.18 -5.92
C LEU A 170 -3.59 15.11 -7.13
N ASN A 171 -2.58 15.03 -7.98
CA ASN A 171 -2.62 15.72 -9.28
C ASN A 171 -3.57 15.00 -10.26
N ASP A 172 -4.07 15.74 -11.28
CA ASP A 172 -5.07 15.22 -12.22
C ASP A 172 -4.54 14.04 -13.06
N LYS A 173 -3.25 14.04 -13.40
CA LYS A 173 -2.62 12.93 -14.12
C LYS A 173 -2.63 11.65 -13.29
N THR A 174 -2.31 11.73 -12.02
CA THR A 174 -2.36 10.59 -11.11
C THR A 174 -3.79 10.12 -10.91
N ARG A 175 -4.77 11.03 -10.71
CA ARG A 175 -6.19 10.66 -10.60
C ARG A 175 -6.67 9.87 -11.81
N ALA A 176 -6.28 10.27 -13.02
CA ALA A 176 -6.64 9.59 -14.26
C ALA A 176 -5.88 8.26 -14.49
N GLY A 177 -4.67 8.13 -13.92
CA GLY A 177 -3.80 6.95 -14.09
C GLY A 177 -4.03 5.83 -13.08
N VAL A 178 -4.81 6.07 -12.03
CA VAL A 178 -5.12 5.06 -11.00
C VAL A 178 -6.34 4.25 -11.40
N ALA A 179 -6.30 2.95 -11.20
CA ALA A 179 -7.48 2.11 -11.31
C ALA A 179 -8.34 2.24 -10.04
N TRP A 180 -9.41 3.04 -10.13
CA TRP A 180 -10.41 3.19 -9.05
C TRP A 180 -11.51 2.14 -9.23
N LEU A 181 -11.63 1.22 -8.31
CA LEU A 181 -12.53 0.07 -8.39
C LEU A 181 -13.45 0.03 -7.16
N SER A 182 -14.69 -0.46 -7.38
CA SER A 182 -15.59 -0.83 -6.30
C SER A 182 -15.70 -2.34 -6.25
N ALA A 183 -15.67 -2.91 -5.06
CA ALA A 183 -15.77 -4.34 -4.82
C ALA A 183 -16.51 -4.62 -3.52
N ASP A 184 -17.33 -5.65 -3.52
CA ASP A 184 -17.81 -6.27 -2.29
C ASP A 184 -16.71 -7.19 -1.72
N GLU A 185 -16.79 -7.54 -0.43
CA GLU A 185 -15.77 -8.39 0.21
C GLU A 185 -15.61 -9.74 -0.49
N ASP A 186 -16.69 -10.32 -0.99
CA ASP A 186 -16.69 -11.61 -1.69
C ASP A 186 -15.96 -11.57 -3.05
N ASP A 187 -15.95 -10.42 -3.72
CA ASP A 187 -15.34 -10.22 -5.03
C ASP A 187 -13.92 -9.66 -4.97
N LEU A 188 -13.52 -9.10 -3.84
CA LEU A 188 -12.27 -8.37 -3.68
C LEU A 188 -11.04 -9.22 -4.07
N GLU A 189 -10.96 -10.46 -3.59
CA GLU A 189 -9.86 -11.37 -3.92
C GLU A 189 -9.77 -11.61 -5.44
N SER A 190 -10.90 -11.92 -6.07
CA SER A 190 -10.96 -12.24 -7.49
C SER A 190 -10.52 -11.05 -8.35
N LEU A 191 -10.94 -9.85 -7.98
CA LEU A 191 -10.54 -8.61 -8.65
C LEU A 191 -9.06 -8.29 -8.44
N MET A 192 -8.52 -8.49 -7.24
CA MET A 192 -7.09 -8.31 -6.97
C MET A 192 -6.25 -9.28 -7.81
N ILE A 193 -6.65 -10.55 -7.88
CA ILE A 193 -5.98 -11.56 -8.72
C ILE A 193 -6.00 -11.12 -10.19
N ALA A 194 -7.14 -10.72 -10.73
CA ALA A 194 -7.27 -10.29 -12.11
C ALA A 194 -6.34 -9.11 -12.42
N GLN A 195 -6.32 -8.10 -11.55
CA GLN A 195 -5.46 -6.92 -11.70
C GLN A 195 -3.96 -7.25 -11.67
N LEU A 196 -3.53 -8.16 -10.80
CA LEU A 196 -2.13 -8.58 -10.73
C LEU A 196 -1.72 -9.43 -11.93
N LEU A 197 -2.60 -10.32 -12.43
CA LEU A 197 -2.32 -11.13 -13.62
C LEU A 197 -2.23 -10.29 -14.89
N GLU A 198 -3.10 -9.29 -15.04
CA GLU A 198 -3.04 -8.33 -16.15
C GLU A 198 -1.69 -7.61 -16.18
N ARG A 199 -1.23 -7.11 -15.04
CA ARG A 199 0.05 -6.36 -14.94
C ARG A 199 1.31 -7.23 -15.03
N LYS A 200 1.20 -8.54 -14.85
CA LYS A 200 2.33 -9.46 -15.03
C LYS A 200 2.68 -9.68 -16.50
N ASN A 201 1.72 -9.42 -17.40
CA ASN A 201 1.87 -9.65 -18.83
C ASN A 201 2.32 -8.39 -19.60
N HIS A 202 2.52 -7.29 -18.91
CA HIS A 202 3.02 -6.00 -19.42
C HIS A 202 4.36 -5.63 -18.78
#